data_558ed95012821e44441f63af97d1cdd2
#
_entry.id   558ed95012821e44441f63af97d1cdd2
#
_cell.length_a   1.000
_cell.length_b   1.000
_cell.length_c   1.000
_cell.angle_alpha   90.00
_cell.angle_beta   90.00
_cell.angle_gamma   90.00
#
_symmetry.space_group_name_H-M   'P 1'
#
loop_
_entity.id
_entity.type
_entity.pdbx_description
1 polymer ?
#
loop_
_entity_poly.entity_id
_entity_poly.type
_entity_poly.pdbx_seq_one_letter_code
_entity_poly.pdbx_strand_id
1 'polypeptide(L)'
;MYIENHLLKDTFAGRSAKQLHCNKKSGLLEYPDMIVLHYTAGGNAMSSAHYLARADTDASAHLVIARDGGIIQLLPFDTIAWHAGQSEYAGRTNLNRYSIGIEMDNAGELHRREGKFYSWFNREYMPDEVYTDCINGRARYWHLYTKEQIMTVYAVCRLLLKADPIHYIVGHSEITNRKLDPGAAFPLKQFREQLLKINNP
;
A
#
# COMPACT_ATOMS: atom_id res chain seq x y z
N MET A 1 -9.16 1.56 16.91
CA MET A 1 -9.43 1.68 15.45
C MET A 1 -10.56 0.74 15.09
N TYR A 2 -11.56 1.21 14.35
CA TYR A 2 -12.71 0.46 13.84
C TYR A 2 -13.17 1.06 12.51
N ILE A 3 -14.03 0.34 11.79
CA ILE A 3 -14.64 0.81 10.54
C ILE A 3 -16.11 1.18 10.83
N GLU A 4 -16.51 2.38 10.42
CA GLU A 4 -17.88 2.85 10.47
C GLU A 4 -18.23 3.56 9.16
N ASN A 5 -19.32 3.15 8.52
CA ASN A 5 -19.72 3.66 7.20
C ASN A 5 -18.57 3.64 6.17
N HIS A 6 -17.84 2.52 6.13
CA HIS A 6 -16.68 2.29 5.23
C HIS A 6 -15.49 3.24 5.44
N LEU A 7 -15.48 3.98 6.56
CA LEU A 7 -14.39 4.87 6.95
C LEU A 7 -13.70 4.38 8.23
N LEU A 8 -12.39 4.55 8.30
CA LEU A 8 -11.63 4.32 9.52
C LEU A 8 -11.92 5.41 10.55
N LYS A 9 -12.31 4.96 11.73
CA LYS A 9 -12.54 5.80 12.91
C LYS A 9 -11.57 5.41 14.01
N ASP A 10 -11.23 6.37 14.83
CA ASP A 10 -10.16 6.29 15.83
C ASP A 10 -8.87 5.76 15.20
N THR A 11 -7.82 5.74 15.98
CA THR A 11 -6.57 5.34 15.39
C THR A 11 -5.82 4.36 16.25
N PHE A 12 -4.84 3.82 15.60
CA PHE A 12 -3.70 3.18 16.23
C PHE A 12 -2.86 4.26 16.93
N ALA A 13 -2.51 4.07 18.20
CA ALA A 13 -1.68 4.98 19.00
C ALA A 13 -2.24 6.41 19.20
N GLY A 14 -3.57 6.58 19.26
CA GLY A 14 -4.19 7.87 19.65
C GLY A 14 -4.22 8.96 18.58
N ARG A 15 -3.97 8.60 17.31
CA ARG A 15 -4.03 9.54 16.19
C ARG A 15 -5.26 9.22 15.32
N SER A 16 -6.08 10.20 14.93
CA SER A 16 -7.22 10.00 14.04
C SER A 16 -6.80 9.87 12.58
N ALA A 17 -7.41 8.95 11.82
CA ALA A 17 -7.24 8.88 10.38
C ALA A 17 -7.66 10.22 9.76
N LYS A 18 -6.75 10.86 9.01
CA LYS A 18 -7.08 12.05 8.25
C LYS A 18 -7.95 11.66 7.06
N GLN A 19 -9.07 12.33 6.89
CA GLN A 19 -9.88 12.18 5.69
C GLN A 19 -9.44 13.23 4.66
N LEU A 20 -9.01 12.79 3.48
CA LEU A 20 -8.71 13.67 2.36
C LEU A 20 -9.63 13.31 1.20
N HIS A 21 -10.51 14.24 0.83
CA HIS A 21 -11.53 13.97 -0.17
C HIS A 21 -10.94 13.70 -1.55
N CYS A 22 -11.30 12.55 -2.13
CA CYS A 22 -10.96 12.14 -3.48
C CYS A 22 -12.24 11.99 -4.31
N ASN A 23 -12.36 12.76 -5.38
CA ASN A 23 -13.55 12.72 -6.26
C ASN A 23 -13.51 11.58 -7.30
N LYS A 24 -12.41 10.84 -7.39
CA LYS A 24 -12.22 9.75 -8.36
C LYS A 24 -12.80 8.44 -7.82
N LYS A 25 -14.06 8.22 -8.10
CA LYS A 25 -14.77 6.99 -7.77
C LYS A 25 -15.42 6.39 -9.02
N SER A 26 -15.25 5.10 -9.22
CA SER A 26 -15.72 4.36 -10.41
C SER A 26 -16.93 3.46 -10.12
N GLY A 27 -17.65 3.72 -9.04
CA GLY A 27 -18.79 2.92 -8.62
C GLY A 27 -18.60 2.24 -7.28
N LEU A 28 -19.54 1.39 -6.93
CA LEU A 28 -19.57 0.68 -5.66
C LEU A 28 -18.68 -0.56 -5.71
N LEU A 29 -17.86 -0.75 -4.69
CA LEU A 29 -17.10 -1.96 -4.41
C LEU A 29 -17.89 -2.82 -3.43
N GLU A 30 -18.77 -3.69 -3.97
CA GLU A 30 -19.76 -4.40 -3.16
C GLU A 30 -19.15 -5.53 -2.32
N TYR A 31 -18.19 -6.25 -2.88
CA TYR A 31 -17.61 -7.44 -2.24
C TYR A 31 -16.10 -7.47 -2.45
N PRO A 32 -15.33 -6.63 -1.74
CA PRO A 32 -13.88 -6.71 -1.79
C PRO A 32 -13.40 -8.03 -1.16
N ASP A 33 -12.66 -8.80 -1.93
CA ASP A 33 -12.07 -10.06 -1.44
C ASP A 33 -10.53 -10.03 -1.44
N MET A 34 -9.97 -8.90 -1.80
CA MET A 34 -8.53 -8.71 -1.97
C MET A 34 -8.03 -7.39 -1.36
N ILE A 35 -6.86 -7.41 -0.78
CA ILE A 35 -6.07 -6.21 -0.44
C ILE A 35 -4.83 -6.19 -1.32
N VAL A 36 -4.58 -5.07 -2.00
CA VAL A 36 -3.36 -4.86 -2.77
C VAL A 36 -2.48 -3.83 -2.06
N LEU A 37 -1.24 -4.22 -1.79
CA LEU A 37 -0.25 -3.40 -1.12
C LEU A 37 0.66 -2.72 -2.15
N HIS A 38 0.85 -1.40 -1.97
CA HIS A 38 1.64 -0.55 -2.84
C HIS A 38 2.68 0.24 -2.05
N TYR A 39 3.64 0.81 -2.75
CA TYR A 39 4.40 1.96 -2.27
C TYR A 39 4.14 3.18 -3.15
N THR A 40 4.16 4.37 -2.53
CA THR A 40 3.84 5.63 -3.22
C THR A 40 4.88 6.06 -4.25
N ALA A 41 6.10 5.55 -4.18
CA ALA A 41 7.28 6.06 -4.90
C ALA A 41 7.45 7.59 -4.73
N GLY A 42 6.99 8.16 -3.62
CA GLY A 42 6.94 9.60 -3.35
C GLY A 42 7.87 10.05 -2.24
N GLY A 43 7.93 11.35 -2.02
CA GLY A 43 8.79 11.95 -1.01
C GLY A 43 8.18 12.05 0.39
N ASN A 44 6.84 12.04 0.50
CA ASN A 44 6.10 11.98 1.77
C ASN A 44 4.63 11.61 1.54
N ALA A 45 4.00 11.08 2.60
CA ALA A 45 2.62 10.58 2.56
C ALA A 45 1.59 11.63 2.13
N MET A 46 1.70 12.86 2.63
CA MET A 46 0.72 13.91 2.34
C MET A 46 0.77 14.36 0.88
N SER A 47 1.96 14.54 0.31
CA SER A 47 2.09 14.89 -1.11
C SER A 47 1.59 13.76 -2.02
N SER A 48 1.86 12.51 -1.67
CA SER A 48 1.36 11.33 -2.39
C SER A 48 -0.17 11.22 -2.29
N ALA A 49 -0.74 11.48 -1.11
CA ALA A 49 -2.19 11.50 -0.91
C ALA A 49 -2.86 12.59 -1.75
N HIS A 50 -2.29 13.80 -1.77
CA HIS A 50 -2.79 14.88 -2.63
C HIS A 50 -2.69 14.52 -4.13
N TYR A 51 -1.59 13.91 -4.56
CA TYR A 51 -1.43 13.45 -5.95
C TYR A 51 -2.52 12.44 -6.31
N LEU A 52 -2.73 11.42 -5.48
CA LEU A 52 -3.75 10.39 -5.69
C LEU A 52 -5.19 10.93 -5.63
N ALA A 53 -5.43 12.03 -4.91
CA ALA A 53 -6.74 12.68 -4.83
C ALA A 53 -7.04 13.65 -5.99
N ARG A 54 -6.04 14.06 -6.79
CA ARG A 54 -6.22 15.01 -7.91
C ARG A 54 -7.10 14.43 -8.99
N ALA A 55 -7.97 15.25 -9.56
CA ALA A 55 -8.89 14.84 -10.63
C ALA A 55 -8.20 14.52 -11.96
N ASP A 56 -7.01 15.07 -12.19
CA ASP A 56 -6.22 14.95 -13.44
C ASP A 56 -5.18 13.82 -13.42
N THR A 57 -5.24 12.90 -12.44
CA THR A 57 -4.39 11.70 -12.39
C THR A 57 -5.22 10.45 -12.62
N ASP A 58 -4.64 9.43 -13.26
CA ASP A 58 -5.29 8.15 -13.57
C ASP A 58 -5.10 7.10 -12.46
N ALA A 59 -4.80 7.54 -11.25
CA ALA A 59 -4.61 6.67 -10.10
C ALA A 59 -5.32 7.21 -8.86
N SER A 60 -5.83 6.32 -8.02
CA SER A 60 -6.35 6.61 -6.68
C SER A 60 -6.17 5.38 -5.79
N ALA A 61 -6.26 5.55 -4.47
CA ALA A 61 -6.20 4.46 -3.51
C ALA A 61 -7.21 4.70 -2.38
N HIS A 62 -7.44 3.72 -1.53
CA HIS A 62 -8.29 3.88 -0.36
C HIS A 62 -7.52 4.55 0.78
N LEU A 63 -6.30 4.11 1.02
CA LEU A 63 -5.45 4.60 2.11
C LEU A 63 -4.05 4.96 1.63
N VAL A 64 -3.47 5.96 2.31
CA VAL A 64 -2.03 6.21 2.33
C VAL A 64 -1.54 6.12 3.77
N ILE A 65 -0.54 5.26 4.02
CA ILE A 65 0.06 5.05 5.34
C ILE A 65 1.41 5.75 5.39
N ALA A 66 1.53 6.71 6.28
CA ALA A 66 2.76 7.47 6.48
C ALA A 66 3.83 6.66 7.21
N ARG A 67 5.08 7.12 7.14
CA ARG A 67 6.23 6.45 7.78
C ARG A 67 6.11 6.36 9.31
N ASP A 68 5.44 7.32 9.94
CA ASP A 68 5.17 7.33 11.39
C ASP A 68 3.92 6.51 11.77
N GLY A 69 3.33 5.76 10.81
CA GLY A 69 2.11 5.00 11.00
C GLY A 69 0.83 5.83 10.90
N GLY A 70 0.91 7.12 10.58
CA GLY A 70 -0.27 7.96 10.35
C GLY A 70 -1.07 7.47 9.13
N ILE A 71 -2.41 7.60 9.19
CA ILE A 71 -3.32 7.13 8.14
C ILE A 71 -3.98 8.34 7.47
N ILE A 72 -3.99 8.33 6.13
CA ILE A 72 -4.77 9.26 5.31
C ILE A 72 -5.74 8.39 4.49
N GLN A 73 -7.05 8.55 4.70
CA GLN A 73 -8.06 7.88 3.91
C GLN A 73 -8.57 8.80 2.80
N LEU A 74 -8.54 8.31 1.56
CA LEU A 74 -8.93 9.04 0.37
C LEU A 74 -10.33 8.65 -0.12
N LEU A 75 -10.66 7.36 -0.04
CA LEU A 75 -11.93 6.79 -0.47
C LEU A 75 -12.49 5.86 0.60
N PRO A 76 -13.82 5.78 0.74
CA PRO A 76 -14.47 4.74 1.53
C PRO A 76 -14.15 3.34 0.97
N PHE A 77 -14.18 2.32 1.82
CA PHE A 77 -13.86 0.94 1.43
C PHE A 77 -14.88 0.29 0.49
N ASP A 78 -16.07 0.84 0.38
CA ASP A 78 -17.10 0.42 -0.57
C ASP A 78 -17.02 1.13 -1.94
N THR A 79 -15.95 1.85 -2.21
CA THR A 79 -15.77 2.60 -3.45
C THR A 79 -14.65 2.01 -4.30
N ILE A 80 -14.88 1.80 -5.60
CA ILE A 80 -13.82 1.32 -6.51
C ILE A 80 -12.76 2.41 -6.68
N ALA A 81 -11.53 2.14 -6.25
CA ALA A 81 -10.34 2.97 -6.47
C ALA A 81 -9.54 2.49 -7.69
N TRP A 82 -8.73 3.36 -8.27
CA TRP A 82 -7.90 3.07 -9.46
C TRP A 82 -6.44 2.83 -9.05
N HIS A 83 -6.15 1.69 -8.44
CA HIS A 83 -4.80 1.37 -7.94
C HIS A 83 -4.14 0.15 -8.61
N ALA A 84 -4.94 -0.79 -9.10
CA ALA A 84 -4.43 -2.05 -9.65
C ALA A 84 -4.11 -1.99 -11.15
N GLY A 85 -4.67 -1.00 -11.88
CA GLY A 85 -4.48 -0.85 -13.32
C GLY A 85 -4.85 -2.10 -14.12
N GLN A 86 -4.11 -2.38 -15.20
CA GLN A 86 -4.22 -3.66 -15.91
C GLN A 86 -3.57 -4.74 -15.06
N SER A 87 -4.35 -5.61 -14.52
CA SER A 87 -3.97 -6.59 -13.51
C SER A 87 -4.71 -7.90 -13.69
N GLU A 88 -4.07 -8.98 -13.24
CA GLU A 88 -4.61 -10.33 -13.26
C GLU A 88 -4.16 -11.10 -12.03
N TYR A 89 -5.08 -11.80 -11.38
CA TYR A 89 -4.79 -12.71 -10.26
C TYR A 89 -5.94 -13.70 -10.06
N ALA A 90 -5.60 -14.96 -9.74
CA ALA A 90 -6.57 -16.03 -9.49
C ALA A 90 -7.64 -16.17 -10.61
N GLY A 91 -7.24 -16.03 -11.88
CA GLY A 91 -8.11 -16.14 -13.06
C GLY A 91 -9.02 -14.93 -13.29
N ARG A 92 -8.82 -13.82 -12.60
CA ARG A 92 -9.60 -12.58 -12.75
C ARG A 92 -8.72 -11.43 -13.22
N THR A 93 -9.30 -10.53 -14.00
CA THR A 93 -8.70 -9.27 -14.47
C THR A 93 -9.44 -8.07 -13.91
N ASN A 94 -8.91 -6.85 -14.11
CA ASN A 94 -9.52 -5.60 -13.63
C ASN A 94 -9.74 -5.59 -12.11
N LEU A 95 -8.69 -5.90 -11.36
CA LEU A 95 -8.75 -6.16 -9.92
C LEU A 95 -9.18 -4.97 -9.07
N ASN A 96 -9.23 -3.75 -9.61
CA ASN A 96 -9.86 -2.61 -8.95
C ASN A 96 -11.31 -2.91 -8.48
N ARG A 97 -12.01 -3.81 -9.16
CA ARG A 97 -13.39 -4.20 -8.84
C ARG A 97 -13.52 -5.18 -7.67
N TYR A 98 -12.40 -5.69 -7.19
CA TYR A 98 -12.36 -6.74 -6.18
C TYR A 98 -11.46 -6.40 -5.01
N SER A 99 -10.78 -5.23 -5.05
CA SER A 99 -9.70 -4.97 -4.11
C SER A 99 -9.71 -3.61 -3.47
N ILE A 100 -9.20 -3.60 -2.24
CA ILE A 100 -8.85 -2.40 -1.47
C ILE A 100 -7.36 -2.12 -1.67
N GLY A 101 -7.01 -0.93 -2.18
CA GLY A 101 -5.62 -0.51 -2.37
C GLY A 101 -5.10 0.28 -1.18
N ILE A 102 -3.95 -0.15 -0.65
CA ILE A 102 -3.23 0.51 0.45
C ILE A 102 -1.85 0.93 -0.04
N GLU A 103 -1.62 2.23 -0.06
CA GLU A 103 -0.35 2.84 -0.39
C GLU A 103 0.48 3.07 0.88
N MET A 104 1.75 2.76 0.83
CA MET A 104 2.70 3.02 1.91
C MET A 104 3.69 4.10 1.46
N ASP A 105 3.87 5.13 2.27
CA ASP A 105 4.86 6.18 2.00
C ASP A 105 6.27 5.60 2.01
N ASN A 106 6.80 5.37 0.82
CA ASN A 106 8.11 4.77 0.60
C ASN A 106 8.62 5.14 -0.80
N ALA A 107 9.92 5.41 -0.92
CA ALA A 107 10.54 5.79 -2.19
C ALA A 107 10.63 4.64 -3.20
N GLY A 108 10.44 3.40 -2.75
CA GLY A 108 10.57 2.19 -3.58
C GLY A 108 12.02 1.79 -3.82
N GLU A 109 12.32 1.40 -5.05
CA GLU A 109 13.67 1.03 -5.46
C GLU A 109 14.60 2.24 -5.50
N LEU A 110 15.82 2.06 -5.02
CA LEU A 110 16.87 3.07 -4.97
C LEU A 110 18.00 2.73 -5.94
N HIS A 111 18.65 3.77 -6.47
CA HIS A 111 19.86 3.56 -7.28
C HIS A 111 21.10 3.90 -6.46
N ARG A 112 22.15 3.13 -6.68
CA ARG A 112 23.47 3.40 -6.09
C ARG A 112 24.32 4.19 -7.07
N ARG A 113 24.81 5.36 -6.62
CA ARG A 113 25.72 6.23 -7.38
C ARG A 113 26.83 6.72 -6.43
N GLU A 114 28.10 6.53 -6.81
CA GLU A 114 29.25 6.97 -6.01
C GLU A 114 29.23 6.52 -4.54
N GLY A 115 28.79 5.29 -4.33
CA GLY A 115 28.70 4.70 -2.98
C GLY A 115 27.48 5.11 -2.17
N LYS A 116 26.65 6.04 -2.64
CA LYS A 116 25.45 6.56 -1.99
C LYS A 116 24.18 6.05 -2.66
N PHE A 117 23.05 6.12 -1.95
CA PHE A 117 21.75 5.63 -2.40
C PHE A 117 20.78 6.79 -2.67
N TYR A 118 20.09 6.76 -3.80
CA TYR A 118 19.19 7.82 -4.23
C TYR A 118 17.85 7.27 -4.72
N SER A 119 16.77 7.97 -4.39
CA SER A 119 15.48 7.74 -5.06
C SER A 119 15.50 8.27 -6.49
N TRP A 120 14.47 7.90 -7.28
CA TRP A 120 14.28 8.40 -8.64
C TRP A 120 14.11 9.94 -8.70
N PHE A 121 13.67 10.56 -7.59
CA PHE A 121 13.55 12.01 -7.44
C PHE A 121 14.78 12.65 -6.75
N ASN A 122 15.94 11.98 -6.78
CA ASN A 122 17.26 12.43 -6.31
C ASN A 122 17.38 12.77 -4.80
N ARG A 123 16.51 12.21 -3.93
CA ARG A 123 16.74 12.27 -2.50
C ARG A 123 17.79 11.21 -2.11
N GLU A 124 18.79 11.61 -1.33
CA GLU A 124 19.80 10.72 -0.74
C GLU A 124 19.22 9.98 0.47
N TYR A 125 19.58 8.70 0.63
CA TYR A 125 19.21 7.84 1.74
C TYR A 125 20.47 7.29 2.42
N MET A 126 20.43 7.22 3.74
CA MET A 126 21.53 6.69 4.54
C MET A 126 21.55 5.14 4.43
N PRO A 127 22.72 4.48 4.60
CA PRO A 127 22.81 3.03 4.49
C PRO A 127 21.89 2.24 5.41
N ASP A 128 21.55 2.76 6.58
CA ASP A 128 20.61 2.17 7.54
C ASP A 128 19.12 2.32 7.15
N GLU A 129 18.83 3.15 6.13
CA GLU A 129 17.51 3.26 5.51
C GLU A 129 17.35 2.33 4.29
N VAL A 130 18.36 1.51 3.96
CA VAL A 130 18.41 0.75 2.71
C VAL A 130 18.41 -0.76 2.95
N TYR A 131 17.46 -1.44 2.33
CA TYR A 131 17.44 -2.89 2.19
C TYR A 131 18.15 -3.28 0.89
N THR A 132 19.09 -4.23 0.98
CA THR A 132 19.76 -4.78 -0.19
C THR A 132 19.25 -6.19 -0.46
N ASP A 133 18.74 -6.40 -1.67
CA ASP A 133 18.35 -7.69 -2.20
C ASP A 133 19.35 -8.13 -3.29
N CYS A 134 19.46 -9.42 -3.54
CA CYS A 134 20.31 -9.98 -4.59
C CYS A 134 19.46 -10.86 -5.52
N ILE A 135 19.16 -10.35 -6.70
CA ILE A 135 18.38 -11.06 -7.72
C ILE A 135 19.32 -11.40 -8.90
N ASN A 136 19.47 -12.69 -9.20
CA ASN A 136 20.32 -13.18 -10.28
C ASN A 136 21.76 -12.63 -10.23
N GLY A 137 22.36 -12.56 -9.02
CA GLY A 137 23.70 -12.04 -8.79
C GLY A 137 23.85 -10.53 -8.91
N ARG A 138 22.76 -9.78 -9.05
CA ARG A 138 22.75 -8.31 -9.09
C ARG A 138 22.13 -7.74 -7.83
N ALA A 139 22.87 -6.84 -7.16
CA ALA A 139 22.36 -6.13 -6.00
C ALA A 139 21.29 -5.12 -6.44
N ARG A 140 20.15 -5.12 -5.74
CA ARG A 140 19.10 -4.13 -5.84
C ARG A 140 18.87 -3.50 -4.48
N TYR A 141 18.50 -2.24 -4.43
CA TYR A 141 18.42 -1.45 -3.22
C TYR A 141 17.02 -0.89 -3.08
N TRP A 142 16.47 -0.94 -1.86
CA TRP A 142 15.11 -0.55 -1.57
C TRP A 142 15.07 0.31 -0.32
N HIS A 143 14.24 1.34 -0.33
CA HIS A 143 13.98 2.11 0.87
C HIS A 143 13.26 1.23 1.91
N LEU A 144 13.81 1.11 3.11
CA LEU A 144 13.24 0.34 4.21
C LEU A 144 11.89 0.90 4.67
N TYR A 145 10.98 0.03 5.03
CA TYR A 145 9.76 0.40 5.74
C TYR A 145 10.04 0.58 7.23
N THR A 146 9.32 1.51 7.88
CA THR A 146 9.41 1.66 9.33
C THR A 146 8.57 0.59 10.03
N LYS A 147 8.90 0.32 11.28
CA LYS A 147 8.14 -0.61 12.12
C LYS A 147 6.71 -0.10 12.35
N GLU A 148 6.56 1.19 12.60
CA GLU A 148 5.27 1.87 12.81
C GLU A 148 4.37 1.72 11.58
N GLN A 149 4.93 1.90 10.40
CA GLN A 149 4.22 1.75 9.14
C GLN A 149 3.71 0.31 8.94
N ILE A 150 4.59 -0.68 9.11
CA ILE A 150 4.23 -2.11 8.99
C ILE A 150 3.15 -2.49 10.03
N MET A 151 3.29 -2.04 11.28
CA MET A 151 2.31 -2.31 12.33
C MET A 151 0.95 -1.69 12.02
N THR A 152 0.91 -0.47 11.47
CA THR A 152 -0.34 0.18 11.08
C THR A 152 -1.01 -0.55 9.92
N VAL A 153 -0.26 -0.92 8.87
CA VAL A 153 -0.79 -1.71 7.75
C VAL A 153 -1.35 -3.04 8.24
N TYR A 154 -0.63 -3.70 9.15
CA TYR A 154 -1.09 -4.96 9.76
C TYR A 154 -2.43 -4.79 10.51
N ALA A 155 -2.54 -3.74 11.33
CA ALA A 155 -3.76 -3.46 12.09
C ALA A 155 -4.95 -3.12 11.15
N VAL A 156 -4.72 -2.36 10.09
CA VAL A 156 -5.73 -2.05 9.06
C VAL A 156 -6.17 -3.33 8.34
N CYS A 157 -5.24 -4.15 7.87
CA CYS A 157 -5.57 -5.41 7.20
C CYS A 157 -6.39 -6.34 8.12
N ARG A 158 -6.05 -6.43 9.40
CA ARG A 158 -6.85 -7.20 10.38
C ARG A 158 -8.28 -6.70 10.54
N LEU A 159 -8.51 -5.40 10.46
CA LEU A 159 -9.87 -4.84 10.49
C LEU A 159 -10.64 -5.18 9.23
N LEU A 160 -10.00 -5.03 8.06
CA LEU A 160 -10.62 -5.37 6.78
C LEU A 160 -10.97 -6.85 6.69
N LEU A 161 -10.09 -7.75 7.15
CA LEU A 161 -10.35 -9.18 7.23
C LEU A 161 -11.54 -9.56 8.14
N LYS A 162 -11.93 -8.69 9.07
CA LYS A 162 -13.11 -8.89 9.93
C LYS A 162 -14.37 -8.27 9.33
N ALA A 163 -14.23 -7.22 8.52
CA ALA A 163 -15.34 -6.48 7.96
C ALA A 163 -15.82 -7.06 6.62
N ASP A 164 -14.90 -7.61 5.83
CA ASP A 164 -15.13 -8.05 4.47
C ASP A 164 -14.55 -9.47 4.26
N PRO A 165 -15.06 -10.25 3.27
CA PRO A 165 -14.59 -11.59 2.97
C PRO A 165 -13.24 -11.59 2.23
N ILE A 166 -12.23 -10.97 2.80
CA ILE A 166 -10.90 -10.88 2.20
C ILE A 166 -10.20 -12.24 2.19
N HIS A 167 -9.90 -12.75 1.02
CA HIS A 167 -9.18 -14.01 0.81
C HIS A 167 -7.73 -13.80 0.37
N TYR A 168 -7.43 -12.65 -0.22
CA TYR A 168 -6.13 -12.36 -0.81
C TYR A 168 -5.51 -11.09 -0.25
N ILE A 169 -4.24 -11.18 0.14
CA ILE A 169 -3.38 -10.02 0.43
C ILE A 169 -2.18 -10.15 -0.49
N VAL A 170 -2.07 -9.27 -1.44
CA VAL A 170 -1.07 -9.35 -2.52
C VAL A 170 -0.29 -8.05 -2.67
N GLY A 171 0.90 -8.14 -3.22
CA GLY A 171 1.63 -6.97 -3.72
C GLY A 171 1.21 -6.64 -5.15
N HIS A 172 1.37 -5.39 -5.55
CA HIS A 172 1.10 -4.96 -6.92
C HIS A 172 1.94 -5.76 -7.95
N SER A 173 3.18 -6.09 -7.59
CA SER A 173 4.08 -6.93 -8.42
C SER A 173 3.59 -8.36 -8.62
N GLU A 174 2.67 -8.85 -7.79
CA GLU A 174 2.09 -10.20 -7.93
C GLU A 174 0.89 -10.21 -8.88
N ILE A 175 0.30 -9.06 -9.20
CA ILE A 175 -0.87 -8.93 -10.06
C ILE A 175 -0.58 -8.31 -11.43
N THR A 176 0.66 -7.83 -11.64
CA THR A 176 1.14 -7.33 -12.94
C THR A 176 2.67 -7.33 -12.99
N ASN A 177 3.24 -7.64 -14.14
CA ASN A 177 4.69 -7.59 -14.36
C ASN A 177 5.24 -6.18 -14.63
N ARG A 178 4.38 -5.17 -14.65
CA ARG A 178 4.74 -3.76 -14.91
C ARG A 178 5.09 -2.99 -13.64
N LYS A 179 4.94 -3.62 -12.48
CA LYS A 179 5.09 -2.99 -11.17
C LYS A 179 6.00 -3.81 -10.27
N LEU A 180 6.64 -3.13 -9.32
CA LEU A 180 7.59 -3.74 -8.39
C LEU A 180 7.13 -3.64 -6.93
N ASP A 181 6.15 -2.79 -6.65
CA ASP A 181 5.64 -2.52 -5.30
C ASP A 181 4.89 -3.74 -4.71
N PRO A 182 4.97 -3.95 -3.41
CA PRO A 182 5.64 -3.15 -2.39
C PRO A 182 7.17 -3.34 -2.30
N GLY A 183 7.79 -4.10 -3.20
CA GLY A 183 9.22 -4.32 -3.30
C GLY A 183 9.80 -5.27 -2.25
N ALA A 184 11.09 -5.63 -2.41
CA ALA A 184 11.74 -6.64 -1.59
C ALA A 184 11.96 -6.22 -0.12
N ALA A 185 11.92 -4.93 0.19
CA ALA A 185 12.02 -4.44 1.56
C ALA A 185 10.75 -4.67 2.41
N PHE A 186 9.61 -4.98 1.77
CA PHE A 186 8.38 -5.33 2.49
C PHE A 186 8.32 -6.85 2.71
N PRO A 187 8.15 -7.35 3.94
CA PRO A 187 8.13 -8.78 4.24
C PRO A 187 6.78 -9.44 3.88
N LEU A 188 6.35 -9.31 2.62
CA LEU A 188 5.00 -9.64 2.16
C LEU A 188 4.58 -11.07 2.48
N LYS A 189 5.48 -12.05 2.31
CA LYS A 189 5.18 -13.46 2.57
C LYS A 189 4.83 -13.70 4.04
N GLN A 190 5.70 -13.26 4.95
CA GLN A 190 5.48 -13.42 6.40
C GLN A 190 4.26 -12.62 6.87
N PHE A 191 4.10 -11.40 6.36
CA PHE A 191 2.97 -10.53 6.64
C PHE A 191 1.63 -11.21 6.29
N ARG A 192 1.51 -11.73 5.08
CA ARG A 192 0.33 -12.45 4.60
C ARG A 192 0.05 -13.72 5.39
N GLU A 193 1.06 -14.54 5.63
CA GLU A 193 0.92 -15.78 6.39
C GLU A 193 0.41 -15.53 7.82
N GLN A 194 0.92 -14.50 8.49
CA GLN A 194 0.45 -14.15 9.83
C GLN A 194 -1.02 -13.71 9.85
N LEU A 195 -1.45 -12.93 8.85
CA LEU A 195 -2.81 -12.41 8.77
C LEU A 195 -3.84 -13.48 8.39
N LEU A 196 -3.52 -14.32 7.40
CA LEU A 196 -4.48 -15.31 6.88
C LEU A 196 -4.56 -16.57 7.75
N LYS A 197 -3.49 -16.95 8.49
CA LYS A 197 -3.53 -18.05 9.46
C LYS A 197 -4.43 -17.76 10.66
N ILE A 198 -4.55 -16.50 11.07
CA ILE A 198 -5.39 -16.11 12.21
C ILE A 198 -6.89 -16.26 11.89
N ASN A 199 -7.26 -16.24 10.63
CA ASN A 199 -8.65 -16.28 10.18
C ASN A 199 -9.10 -17.68 9.70
N ASN A 200 -8.21 -18.66 9.63
CA ASN A 200 -8.52 -20.07 9.40
C ASN A 200 -8.09 -20.87 10.65
N PRO A 201 -8.97 -21.04 11.66
CA PRO A 201 -8.68 -21.87 12.83
C PRO A 201 -8.58 -23.37 12.48
#